data_45bfbd878bdf62b9719f6bb4c7cff68f
#
_entry.id   45bfbd878bdf62b9719f6bb4c7cff68f
#
_cell.length_a   1.000
_cell.length_b   1.000
_cell.length_c   1.000
_cell.angle_alpha   90.00
_cell.angle_beta   90.00
_cell.angle_gamma   90.00
#
_symmetry.space_group_name_H-M   'P 1'
#
loop_
_entity.id
_entity.type
_entity.pdbx_description
1 polymer ?
#
loop_
_entity_poly.entity_id
_entity_poly.type
_entity_poly.pdbx_seq_one_letter_code
_entity_poly.pdbx_strand_id
1 'polypeptide(L)'
;ASHVKLDPDGKIPMILDGGPVGIGIESTIIDLTEDTPMILRPGYITKEMLEEVLGEEVKIDPGIIASDSLTKPKAPGMKYKHYAPKADLVLVDGEAENVVKKINELVAEKQKNGLKVGVIATDETKDQYQADIVVSIGARADEDAIAQHLYKILREFDDWNIDAIDRKSVV
;
A
#
# COMPACT_ATOMS: atom_id res chain seq x y z
N ALA A 1 12.37 -6.20 11.47
CA ALA A 1 13.77 -5.79 11.69
C ALA A 1 14.61 -5.75 10.42
N SER A 2 14.49 -6.73 9.49
CA SER A 2 15.32 -6.80 8.27
C SER A 2 15.27 -5.53 7.43
N HIS A 3 14.07 -5.01 7.13
CA HIS A 3 13.89 -3.78 6.35
C HIS A 3 14.41 -2.53 7.08
N VAL A 4 14.17 -2.46 8.40
CA VAL A 4 14.73 -1.37 9.22
C VAL A 4 16.26 -1.40 9.21
N LYS A 5 16.88 -2.58 9.17
CA LYS A 5 18.34 -2.69 9.08
C LYS A 5 18.91 -2.13 7.79
N LEU A 6 18.20 -2.28 6.67
CA LEU A 6 18.67 -1.80 5.36
C LEU A 6 18.74 -0.26 5.28
N ASP A 7 17.80 0.43 5.90
CA ASP A 7 17.72 1.90 5.82
C ASP A 7 18.76 2.61 6.72
N PRO A 8 18.90 2.27 8.02
CA PRO A 8 19.85 2.92 8.91
C PRO A 8 21.13 2.10 9.18
N ASP A 9 21.52 1.18 8.30
CA ASP A 9 22.69 0.34 8.53
C ASP A 9 23.94 1.17 8.81
N GLY A 10 24.61 0.88 9.92
CA GLY A 10 25.74 1.65 10.43
C GLY A 10 25.41 3.01 11.06
N LYS A 11 24.14 3.47 11.04
CA LYS A 11 23.72 4.75 11.65
C LYS A 11 23.17 4.62 13.06
N ILE A 12 22.71 3.43 13.44
CA ILE A 12 22.18 3.13 14.77
C ILE A 12 22.89 1.91 15.39
N PRO A 13 23.15 1.91 16.68
CA PRO A 13 23.91 0.84 17.33
C PRO A 13 23.11 -0.43 17.59
N MET A 14 21.78 -0.36 17.64
CA MET A 14 20.93 -1.48 18.02
C MET A 14 19.53 -1.37 17.43
N ILE A 15 18.95 -2.51 17.05
CA ILE A 15 17.54 -2.67 16.65
C ILE A 15 16.91 -3.70 17.56
N LEU A 16 15.82 -3.33 18.25
CA LEU A 16 14.98 -4.28 18.99
C LEU A 16 13.86 -4.75 18.10
N ASP A 17 13.81 -6.04 17.82
CA ASP A 17 12.79 -6.66 16.98
C ASP A 17 11.63 -7.15 17.83
N GLY A 18 10.48 -6.49 17.75
CA GLY A 18 9.22 -6.86 18.40
C GLY A 18 8.42 -7.95 17.66
N GLY A 19 8.93 -8.45 16.54
CA GLY A 19 8.22 -9.42 15.70
C GLY A 19 7.29 -8.77 14.67
N PRO A 20 6.40 -9.56 14.04
CA PRO A 20 5.42 -9.07 13.09
C PRO A 20 4.42 -8.11 13.72
N VAL A 21 4.07 -7.05 13.00
CA VAL A 21 3.01 -6.13 13.44
C VAL A 21 1.63 -6.70 13.09
N GLY A 22 0.64 -6.44 13.94
CA GLY A 22 -0.75 -6.86 13.68
C GLY A 22 -1.40 -6.09 12.53
N ILE A 23 -1.02 -4.81 12.35
CA ILE A 23 -1.50 -3.92 11.30
C ILE A 23 -0.32 -3.57 10.40
N GLY A 24 -0.39 -3.91 9.12
CA GLY A 24 0.73 -3.76 8.18
C GLY A 24 0.78 -2.42 7.46
N ILE A 25 -0.17 -1.51 7.71
CA ILE A 25 -0.23 -0.17 7.13
C ILE A 25 0.15 0.90 8.15
N GLU A 26 0.32 2.12 7.69
CA GLU A 26 0.73 3.25 8.52
C GLU A 26 -0.31 3.62 9.58
N SER A 27 0.18 4.23 10.66
CA SER A 27 -0.68 4.85 11.67
C SER A 27 -1.30 6.14 11.14
N THR A 28 -2.54 6.41 11.53
CA THR A 28 -3.21 7.68 11.26
C THR A 28 -2.57 8.79 12.09
N ILE A 29 -2.33 9.95 11.46
CA ILE A 29 -1.90 11.16 12.17
C ILE A 29 -3.05 12.14 12.16
N ILE A 30 -3.46 12.58 13.35
CA ILE A 30 -4.52 13.58 13.54
C ILE A 30 -3.95 14.80 14.25
N ASP A 31 -4.33 15.98 13.78
CA ASP A 31 -4.07 17.27 14.42
C ASP A 31 -5.30 17.66 15.25
N LEU A 32 -5.08 17.86 16.54
CA LEU A 32 -6.10 18.29 17.51
C LEU A 32 -5.82 19.70 18.03
N THR A 33 -4.96 20.47 17.39
CA THR A 33 -4.57 21.82 17.84
C THR A 33 -5.48 22.93 17.33
N GLU A 34 -6.32 22.62 16.34
CA GLU A 34 -7.32 23.53 15.77
C GLU A 34 -8.71 23.22 16.32
N ASP A 35 -9.68 24.10 16.06
CA ASP A 35 -11.07 23.93 16.52
C ASP A 35 -11.78 22.67 15.97
N THR A 36 -11.35 22.19 14.83
CA THR A 36 -11.85 20.96 14.20
C THR A 36 -10.71 19.99 14.01
N PRO A 37 -10.81 18.76 14.53
CA PRO A 37 -9.80 17.71 14.31
C PRO A 37 -9.55 17.46 12.82
N MET A 38 -8.27 17.28 12.43
CA MET A 38 -7.89 17.13 11.04
C MET A 38 -6.93 15.97 10.85
N ILE A 39 -7.25 15.03 9.95
CA ILE A 39 -6.36 13.95 9.55
C ILE A 39 -5.27 14.53 8.64
N LEU A 40 -4.02 14.43 9.08
CA LEU A 40 -2.82 14.82 8.34
C LEU A 40 -2.21 13.67 7.55
N ARG A 41 -2.45 12.43 7.96
CA ARG A 41 -2.07 11.21 7.24
C ARG A 41 -3.11 10.13 7.52
N PRO A 42 -3.78 9.61 6.48
CA PRO A 42 -4.67 8.46 6.64
C PRO A 42 -3.86 7.21 6.99
N GLY A 43 -4.46 6.32 7.77
CA GLY A 43 -3.89 5.05 8.20
C GLY A 43 -5.01 4.09 8.60
N TYR A 44 -4.69 3.10 9.44
CA TYR A 44 -5.65 2.09 9.88
C TYR A 44 -6.87 2.68 10.60
N ILE A 45 -6.66 3.69 11.44
CA ILE A 45 -7.78 4.39 12.09
C ILE A 45 -8.43 5.32 11.08
N THR A 46 -9.69 5.03 10.73
CA THR A 46 -10.43 5.80 9.72
C THR A 46 -11.04 7.08 10.29
N LYS A 47 -11.52 7.94 9.38
CA LYS A 47 -12.25 9.16 9.75
C LYS A 47 -13.48 8.83 10.60
N GLU A 48 -14.25 7.84 10.19
CA GLU A 48 -15.49 7.41 10.86
C GLU A 48 -15.21 6.91 12.28
N MET A 49 -14.16 6.12 12.48
CA MET A 49 -13.73 5.66 13.81
C MET A 49 -13.36 6.84 14.71
N LEU A 50 -12.70 7.87 14.16
CA LEU A 50 -12.34 9.07 14.92
C LEU A 50 -13.58 9.89 15.28
N GLU A 51 -14.50 10.09 14.35
CA GLU A 51 -15.76 10.82 14.58
C GLU A 51 -16.63 10.14 15.64
N GLU A 52 -16.69 8.80 15.65
CA GLU A 52 -17.40 8.03 16.66
C GLU A 52 -16.86 8.26 18.07
N VAL A 53 -15.52 8.31 18.22
CA VAL A 53 -14.87 8.50 19.52
C VAL A 53 -14.89 9.95 19.97
N LEU A 54 -14.68 10.89 19.05
CA LEU A 54 -14.60 12.33 19.37
C LEU A 54 -15.99 12.97 19.52
N GLY A 55 -17.01 12.40 18.87
CA GLY A 55 -18.37 12.94 18.88
C GLY A 55 -18.53 14.22 18.03
N GLU A 56 -17.59 14.50 17.12
CA GLU A 56 -17.56 15.67 16.24
C GLU A 56 -16.99 15.34 14.86
N GLU A 57 -17.22 16.23 13.90
CA GLU A 57 -16.70 16.08 12.53
C GLU A 57 -15.16 16.10 12.52
N VAL A 58 -14.56 15.19 11.78
CA VAL A 58 -13.11 15.13 11.50
C VAL A 58 -12.87 15.51 10.04
N LYS A 59 -11.99 16.47 9.78
CA LYS A 59 -11.61 16.86 8.42
C LYS A 59 -10.39 16.09 7.93
N ILE A 60 -10.23 16.05 6.61
CA ILE A 60 -9.02 15.53 5.96
C ILE A 60 -8.26 16.74 5.41
N ASP A 61 -6.94 16.79 5.65
CA ASP A 61 -6.11 17.89 5.15
C ASP A 61 -6.20 17.97 3.62
N PRO A 62 -6.53 19.13 3.04
CA PRO A 62 -6.64 19.30 1.59
C PRO A 62 -5.37 18.89 0.82
N GLY A 63 -4.20 18.95 1.46
CA GLY A 63 -2.93 18.52 0.88
C GLY A 63 -2.82 17.03 0.61
N ILE A 64 -3.70 16.21 1.21
CA ILE A 64 -3.80 14.77 0.94
C ILE A 64 -4.63 14.54 -0.34
N ILE A 65 -5.68 15.33 -0.54
CA ILE A 65 -6.65 15.19 -1.63
C ILE A 65 -6.10 15.80 -2.92
N ALA A 66 -5.42 16.94 -2.83
CA ALA A 66 -4.88 17.67 -3.97
C ALA A 66 -3.37 17.45 -4.09
N SER A 67 -2.94 16.64 -5.05
CA SER A 67 -1.52 16.33 -5.32
C SER A 67 -0.67 17.57 -5.68
N ASP A 68 -1.29 18.70 -6.03
CA ASP A 68 -0.65 19.95 -6.46
C ASP A 68 -0.66 21.06 -5.39
N SER A 69 -0.99 20.77 -4.14
CA SER A 69 -1.02 21.80 -3.12
C SER A 69 0.37 22.37 -2.83
N LEU A 70 0.53 23.68 -3.00
CA LEU A 70 1.71 24.45 -2.60
C LEU A 70 1.85 24.52 -1.06
N THR A 71 0.96 23.90 -0.33
CA THR A 71 0.95 23.88 1.13
C THR A 71 2.13 23.07 1.68
N LYS A 72 2.81 23.66 2.66
CA LYS A 72 3.89 22.99 3.38
C LYS A 72 3.31 21.82 4.17
N PRO A 73 3.85 20.58 4.01
CA PRO A 73 3.35 19.43 4.75
C PRO A 73 3.49 19.66 6.27
N LYS A 74 2.40 19.43 7.01
CA LYS A 74 2.35 19.55 8.47
C LYS A 74 2.89 18.31 9.18
N ALA A 75 2.91 17.15 8.50
CA ALA A 75 3.35 15.88 9.08
C ALA A 75 4.25 15.08 8.13
N PRO A 76 5.12 14.20 8.65
CA PRO A 76 5.89 13.27 7.83
C PRO A 76 4.97 12.34 7.04
N GLY A 77 5.36 12.03 5.79
CA GLY A 77 4.60 11.12 4.92
C GLY A 77 3.47 11.76 4.10
N MET A 78 3.25 13.08 4.20
CA MET A 78 2.22 13.77 3.41
C MET A 78 2.61 14.04 1.95
N LYS A 79 3.89 14.19 1.63
CA LYS A 79 4.33 14.77 0.33
C LYS A 79 5.22 13.87 -0.51
N TYR A 80 5.82 12.86 0.06
CA TYR A 80 6.79 12.01 -0.64
C TYR A 80 6.23 10.60 -0.85
N LYS A 81 6.60 9.96 -1.97
CA LYS A 81 6.33 8.53 -2.16
C LYS A 81 7.04 7.75 -1.06
N HIS A 82 6.24 7.13 -0.19
CA HIS A 82 6.73 6.22 0.84
C HIS A 82 6.35 4.80 0.45
N TYR A 83 7.27 3.84 0.71
CA TYR A 83 7.03 2.41 0.51
C TYR A 83 6.67 1.99 -0.92
N ALA A 84 6.86 2.87 -1.89
CA ALA A 84 6.64 2.51 -3.28
C ALA A 84 7.64 1.43 -3.70
N PRO A 85 7.21 0.39 -4.43
CA PRO A 85 8.12 -0.57 -5.02
C PRO A 85 9.00 0.10 -6.07
N LYS A 86 10.12 -0.55 -6.41
CA LYS A 86 11.00 -0.12 -7.51
C LYS A 86 10.32 -0.30 -8.86
N ALA A 87 9.52 -1.37 -8.99
CA ALA A 87 8.75 -1.71 -10.16
C ALA A 87 7.56 -0.76 -10.36
N ASP A 88 7.17 -0.52 -11.61
CA ASP A 88 5.95 0.19 -11.93
C ASP A 88 4.73 -0.63 -11.50
N LEU A 89 3.86 -0.03 -10.68
CA LEU A 89 2.65 -0.66 -10.17
C LEU A 89 1.41 -0.12 -10.90
N VAL A 90 0.67 -1.02 -11.53
CA VAL A 90 -0.60 -0.72 -12.20
C VAL A 90 -1.76 -1.30 -11.41
N LEU A 91 -2.73 -0.44 -11.08
CA LEU A 91 -4.01 -0.84 -10.47
C LEU A 91 -5.06 -0.96 -11.57
N VAL A 92 -5.71 -2.12 -11.64
CA VAL A 92 -6.81 -2.37 -12.58
C VAL A 92 -8.11 -2.46 -11.79
N ASP A 93 -9.07 -1.62 -12.13
CA ASP A 93 -10.39 -1.58 -11.49
C ASP A 93 -11.48 -2.12 -12.40
N GLY A 94 -12.56 -2.64 -11.78
CA GLY A 94 -13.73 -3.18 -12.46
C GLY A 94 -14.19 -4.54 -11.94
N GLU A 95 -15.12 -5.15 -12.66
CA GLU A 95 -15.64 -6.47 -12.37
C GLU A 95 -14.54 -7.56 -12.42
N ALA A 96 -14.59 -8.51 -11.49
CA ALA A 96 -13.50 -9.46 -11.26
C ALA A 96 -13.04 -10.21 -12.52
N GLU A 97 -13.97 -10.72 -13.31
CA GLU A 97 -13.65 -11.47 -14.55
C GLU A 97 -12.96 -10.59 -15.60
N ASN A 98 -13.44 -9.36 -15.75
CA ASN A 98 -12.87 -8.40 -16.70
C ASN A 98 -11.47 -7.96 -16.25
N VAL A 99 -11.26 -7.78 -14.94
CA VAL A 99 -9.97 -7.42 -14.37
C VAL A 99 -8.95 -8.53 -14.56
N VAL A 100 -9.32 -9.79 -14.30
CA VAL A 100 -8.43 -10.95 -14.55
C VAL A 100 -8.00 -11.00 -16.02
N LYS A 101 -8.94 -10.86 -16.94
CA LYS A 101 -8.64 -10.83 -18.37
C LYS A 101 -7.70 -9.69 -18.72
N LYS A 102 -8.01 -8.46 -18.23
CA LYS A 102 -7.20 -7.27 -18.50
C LYS A 102 -5.78 -7.38 -17.95
N ILE A 103 -5.63 -7.88 -16.72
CA ILE A 103 -4.31 -8.09 -16.12
C ILE A 103 -3.52 -9.12 -16.93
N ASN A 104 -4.12 -10.25 -17.36
CA ASN A 104 -3.42 -11.23 -18.20
C ASN A 104 -2.99 -10.65 -19.56
N GLU A 105 -3.78 -9.76 -20.15
CA GLU A 105 -3.39 -9.03 -21.37
C GLU A 105 -2.16 -8.14 -21.11
N LEU A 106 -2.17 -7.37 -20.02
CA LEU A 106 -1.04 -6.49 -19.62
C LEU A 106 0.22 -7.30 -19.30
N VAL A 107 0.08 -8.42 -18.59
CA VAL A 107 1.17 -9.33 -18.30
C VAL A 107 1.80 -9.85 -19.58
N ALA A 108 0.99 -10.38 -20.51
CA ALA A 108 1.49 -10.91 -21.79
C ALA A 108 2.21 -9.83 -22.63
N GLU A 109 1.70 -8.61 -22.66
CA GLU A 109 2.34 -7.48 -23.34
C GLU A 109 3.70 -7.13 -22.72
N LYS A 110 3.76 -7.03 -21.39
CA LYS A 110 4.99 -6.71 -20.65
C LYS A 110 6.04 -7.82 -20.81
N GLN A 111 5.64 -9.09 -20.68
CA GLN A 111 6.53 -10.24 -20.87
C GLN A 111 7.07 -10.31 -22.31
N LYS A 112 6.26 -9.97 -23.32
CA LYS A 112 6.71 -9.86 -24.71
C LYS A 112 7.80 -8.79 -24.89
N ASN A 113 7.78 -7.77 -24.08
CA ASN A 113 8.80 -6.70 -24.04
C ASN A 113 10.01 -7.08 -23.15
N GLY A 114 10.08 -8.30 -22.65
CA GLY A 114 11.18 -8.82 -21.86
C GLY A 114 11.16 -8.43 -20.39
N LEU A 115 10.04 -7.90 -19.89
CA LEU A 115 9.87 -7.53 -18.48
C LEU A 115 9.45 -8.74 -17.65
N LYS A 116 9.99 -8.84 -16.44
CA LYS A 116 9.57 -9.81 -15.43
C LYS A 116 8.39 -9.23 -14.65
N VAL A 117 7.24 -9.88 -14.71
CA VAL A 117 5.97 -9.35 -14.21
C VAL A 117 5.52 -10.09 -12.97
N GLY A 118 5.18 -9.34 -11.92
CA GLY A 118 4.52 -9.81 -10.72
C GLY A 118 3.05 -9.44 -10.69
N VAL A 119 2.21 -10.32 -10.15
CA VAL A 119 0.79 -10.02 -9.89
C VAL A 119 0.49 -10.19 -8.40
N ILE A 120 -0.13 -9.18 -7.81
CA ILE A 120 -0.71 -9.28 -6.48
C ILE A 120 -2.18 -9.64 -6.64
N ALA A 121 -2.56 -10.83 -6.19
CA ALA A 121 -3.89 -11.39 -6.30
C ALA A 121 -4.52 -11.63 -4.94
N THR A 122 -5.82 -11.88 -4.91
CA THR A 122 -6.49 -12.47 -3.74
C THR A 122 -6.51 -13.99 -3.85
N ASP A 123 -6.80 -14.68 -2.75
CA ASP A 123 -6.88 -16.15 -2.74
C ASP A 123 -7.86 -16.71 -3.78
N GLU A 124 -8.95 -15.96 -4.06
CA GLU A 124 -10.00 -16.34 -5.01
C GLU A 124 -9.55 -16.27 -6.47
N THR A 125 -8.51 -15.49 -6.78
CA THR A 125 -8.12 -15.22 -8.17
C THR A 125 -6.69 -15.56 -8.52
N LYS A 126 -5.84 -15.91 -7.54
CA LYS A 126 -4.40 -16.13 -7.75
C LYS A 126 -4.07 -17.14 -8.85
N ASP A 127 -4.87 -18.21 -8.97
CA ASP A 127 -4.64 -19.29 -9.93
C ASP A 127 -5.12 -18.92 -11.36
N GLN A 128 -5.68 -17.72 -11.55
CA GLN A 128 -6.21 -17.25 -12.83
C GLN A 128 -5.21 -16.35 -13.59
N TYR A 129 -4.08 -16.01 -12.99
CA TYR A 129 -3.07 -15.13 -13.58
C TYR A 129 -1.88 -15.90 -14.15
N GLN A 130 -1.33 -15.40 -15.25
CA GLN A 130 -0.22 -16.04 -16.01
C GLN A 130 1.05 -15.16 -15.96
N ALA A 131 1.40 -14.65 -14.78
CA ALA A 131 2.60 -13.85 -14.57
C ALA A 131 3.81 -14.71 -14.17
N ASP A 132 5.01 -14.12 -14.19
CA ASP A 132 6.23 -14.80 -13.73
C ASP A 132 6.15 -15.14 -12.24
N ILE A 133 5.54 -14.26 -11.45
CA ILE A 133 5.28 -14.48 -10.04
C ILE A 133 3.87 -13.98 -9.70
N VAL A 134 3.08 -14.83 -9.06
CA VAL A 134 1.77 -14.45 -8.51
C VAL A 134 1.80 -14.65 -7.00
N VAL A 135 1.48 -13.61 -6.24
CA VAL A 135 1.45 -13.66 -4.77
C VAL A 135 0.04 -13.33 -4.29
N SER A 136 -0.49 -14.18 -3.41
CA SER A 136 -1.74 -13.85 -2.72
C SER A 136 -1.50 -12.88 -1.58
N ILE A 137 -2.34 -11.86 -1.51
CA ILE A 137 -2.36 -10.89 -0.42
C ILE A 137 -3.32 -11.32 0.72
N GLY A 138 -4.11 -12.37 0.48
CA GLY A 138 -5.14 -12.89 1.39
C GLY A 138 -6.50 -13.02 0.70
N ALA A 139 -7.49 -13.46 1.45
CA ALA A 139 -8.87 -13.51 0.98
C ALA A 139 -9.44 -12.10 0.82
N ARG A 140 -10.29 -11.88 -0.21
CA ARG A 140 -10.88 -10.56 -0.48
C ARG A 140 -11.69 -10.01 0.70
N ALA A 141 -12.33 -10.87 1.47
CA ALA A 141 -13.15 -10.49 2.63
C ALA A 141 -12.33 -10.16 3.88
N ASP A 142 -11.01 -10.42 3.87
CA ASP A 142 -10.11 -10.20 5.00
C ASP A 142 -9.25 -8.96 4.74
N GLU A 143 -9.83 -7.78 4.99
CA GLU A 143 -9.17 -6.49 4.78
C GLU A 143 -7.96 -6.30 5.70
N ASP A 144 -8.00 -6.87 6.91
CA ASP A 144 -6.89 -6.83 7.86
C ASP A 144 -5.68 -7.62 7.34
N ALA A 145 -5.89 -8.81 6.80
CA ALA A 145 -4.83 -9.59 6.15
C ALA A 145 -4.25 -8.87 4.93
N ILE A 146 -5.12 -8.26 4.11
CA ILE A 146 -4.69 -7.46 2.96
C ILE A 146 -3.80 -6.30 3.39
N ALA A 147 -4.22 -5.54 4.40
CA ALA A 147 -3.45 -4.43 4.95
C ALA A 147 -2.09 -4.91 5.52
N GLN A 148 -2.09 -6.02 6.24
CA GLN A 148 -0.90 -6.59 6.87
C GLN A 148 0.15 -7.05 5.85
N HIS A 149 -0.27 -7.62 4.73
CA HIS A 149 0.62 -8.24 3.75
C HIS A 149 1.12 -7.28 2.67
N LEU A 150 0.43 -6.17 2.39
CA LEU A 150 0.69 -5.32 1.23
C LEU A 150 2.16 -4.88 1.13
N TYR A 151 2.68 -4.20 2.15
CA TYR A 151 4.05 -3.67 2.10
C TYR A 151 5.11 -4.77 2.12
N LYS A 152 4.84 -5.90 2.78
CA LYS A 152 5.71 -7.05 2.75
C LYS A 152 5.87 -7.58 1.33
N ILE A 153 4.76 -7.79 0.62
CA ILE A 153 4.75 -8.31 -0.76
C ILE A 153 5.46 -7.34 -1.72
N LEU A 154 5.23 -6.04 -1.59
CA LEU A 154 5.93 -5.05 -2.42
C LEU A 154 7.44 -5.11 -2.23
N ARG A 155 7.93 -5.33 -1.00
CA ARG A 155 9.36 -5.51 -0.72
C ARG A 155 9.90 -6.84 -1.25
N GLU A 156 9.14 -7.92 -1.14
CA GLU A 156 9.51 -9.21 -1.72
C GLU A 156 9.66 -9.11 -3.25
N PHE A 157 8.79 -8.34 -3.92
CA PHE A 157 8.90 -8.09 -5.36
C PHE A 157 10.16 -7.30 -5.72
N ASP A 158 10.58 -6.33 -4.89
CA ASP A 158 11.85 -5.64 -5.05
C ASP A 158 13.05 -6.62 -4.92
N ASP A 159 13.00 -7.54 -3.94
CA ASP A 159 14.05 -8.53 -3.71
C ASP A 159 14.12 -9.56 -4.86
N TRP A 160 13.00 -9.87 -5.50
CA TRP A 160 12.93 -10.77 -6.65
C TRP A 160 13.21 -10.10 -7.99
N ASN A 161 13.54 -8.81 -7.98
CA ASN A 161 13.80 -7.99 -9.17
C ASN A 161 12.67 -8.08 -10.19
N ILE A 162 11.46 -7.81 -9.74
CA ILE A 162 10.28 -7.66 -10.59
C ILE A 162 10.35 -6.29 -11.27
N ASP A 163 10.11 -6.24 -12.58
CA ASP A 163 10.15 -5.01 -13.39
C ASP A 163 8.81 -4.29 -13.43
N ALA A 164 7.70 -5.03 -13.33
CA ALA A 164 6.36 -4.48 -13.35
C ALA A 164 5.41 -5.29 -12.45
N ILE A 165 4.50 -4.60 -11.78
CA ILE A 165 3.51 -5.19 -10.87
C ILE A 165 2.11 -4.81 -11.34
N ASP A 166 1.23 -5.79 -11.46
CA ASP A 166 -0.18 -5.56 -11.72
C ASP A 166 -1.04 -6.08 -10.55
N ARG A 167 -2.08 -5.35 -10.19
CA ARG A 167 -3.05 -5.82 -9.19
C ARG A 167 -4.45 -5.28 -9.47
N LYS A 168 -5.46 -5.99 -8.97
CA LYS A 168 -6.82 -5.45 -8.89
C LYS A 168 -6.89 -4.37 -7.81
N SER A 169 -7.63 -3.29 -8.06
CA SER A 169 -8.10 -2.38 -7.00
C SER A 169 -8.94 -3.18 -5.98
N VAL A 170 -8.81 -2.88 -4.71
CA VAL A 170 -9.51 -3.59 -3.61
C VAL A 170 -10.78 -2.85 -3.21
N VAL A 171 -11.05 -1.70 -3.84
CA VAL A 171 -12.26 -0.92 -3.61
C VAL A 171 -13.36 -1.39 -4.53
#